data_2ce5f3be4680a12f9ffd4dc5621bc1d1
#
_entry.id   2ce5f3be4680a12f9ffd4dc5621bc1d1
#
_cell.length_a   1.000
_cell.length_b   1.000
_cell.length_c   1.000
_cell.angle_alpha   90.00
_cell.angle_beta   90.00
_cell.angle_gamma   90.00
#
_symmetry.space_group_name_H-M   'P 1'
#
loop_
_entity.id
_entity.type
_entity.pdbx_description
1 polymer ?
#
loop_
_entity_poly.entity_id
_entity_poly.type
_entity_poly.pdbx_seq_one_letter_code
_entity_poly.pdbx_strand_id
1 'polypeptide(L)'
;MIRDSGEIFAGTVIKVERTDPAPTSTIVTQITFRVEEAIRGVRRGQIVQIREWAGLWQAGEQYRVGEHVFLFLYPPSKLGLTSPVGGPSGRLQMDDAHKIRLKPVASHRAQTIRLKDFAAALRRAAKE
;
A
#
# COMPACT_ATOMS: atom_id res chain seq x y z
N MET A 1 10.37 -8.70 -1.79
CA MET A 1 9.35 -7.64 -1.70
C MET A 1 9.97 -6.26 -1.51
N ILE A 2 10.84 -6.07 -0.53
CA ILE A 2 11.52 -4.78 -0.34
C ILE A 2 12.33 -4.39 -1.58
N ARG A 3 13.02 -5.34 -2.17
CA ARG A 3 13.88 -5.10 -3.34
C ARG A 3 13.13 -4.54 -4.54
N ASP A 4 11.91 -5.00 -4.77
CA ASP A 4 11.12 -4.63 -5.94
C ASP A 4 10.27 -3.38 -5.71
N SER A 5 10.23 -2.86 -4.50
CA SER A 5 9.36 -1.74 -4.14
C SER A 5 10.01 -0.41 -4.48
N GLY A 6 9.26 0.47 -5.14
CA GLY A 6 9.63 1.88 -5.33
C GLY A 6 9.20 2.73 -4.15
N GLU A 7 8.08 2.40 -3.54
CA GLU A 7 7.55 3.08 -2.35
C GLU A 7 7.15 2.07 -1.30
N ILE A 8 7.50 2.34 -0.05
CA ILE A 8 7.11 1.52 1.11
C ILE A 8 6.66 2.48 2.20
N PHE A 9 5.41 2.36 2.61
CA PHE A 9 4.87 3.26 3.65
C PHE A 9 3.61 2.70 4.30
N ALA A 10 3.32 3.23 5.48
CA ALA A 10 2.02 3.07 6.12
C ALA A 10 1.22 4.35 5.93
N GLY A 11 -0.04 4.23 5.57
CA GLY A 11 -0.87 5.39 5.35
C GLY A 11 -2.35 5.14 5.62
N THR A 12 -3.08 6.25 5.73
CA THR A 12 -4.53 6.25 5.86
C THR A 12 -5.11 6.71 4.53
N VAL A 13 -6.08 5.95 4.03
CA VAL A 13 -6.81 6.31 2.80
C VAL A 13 -7.68 7.52 3.08
N ILE A 14 -7.46 8.62 2.37
CA ILE A 14 -8.25 9.84 2.55
C ILE A 14 -9.17 10.12 1.35
N LYS A 15 -8.91 9.52 0.19
CA LYS A 15 -9.76 9.72 -0.98
C LYS A 15 -9.59 8.55 -1.94
N VAL A 16 -10.70 8.14 -2.56
CA VAL A 16 -10.71 7.12 -3.60
C VAL A 16 -11.54 7.67 -4.77
N GLU A 17 -10.93 7.74 -5.95
CA GLU A 17 -11.61 8.22 -7.15
C GLU A 17 -11.40 7.24 -8.30
N ARG A 18 -12.43 7.04 -9.07
CA ARG A 18 -12.35 6.29 -10.31
C ARG A 18 -12.31 7.31 -11.45
N THR A 19 -11.26 7.28 -12.26
CA THR A 19 -11.11 8.21 -13.36
C THR A 19 -11.11 7.48 -14.69
N ASP A 20 -11.80 8.07 -15.65
CA ASP A 20 -11.80 7.64 -17.04
C ASP A 20 -11.30 8.84 -17.86
N PRO A 21 -9.97 8.99 -17.99
CA PRO A 21 -9.38 10.21 -18.53
C PRO A 21 -9.64 10.43 -20.02
N ALA A 22 -9.99 9.39 -20.78
CA ALA A 22 -10.33 9.52 -22.20
C ALA A 22 -11.09 8.27 -22.66
N PRO A 23 -11.93 8.39 -23.71
CA PRO A 23 -12.73 7.24 -24.19
C PRO A 23 -11.92 6.01 -24.58
N THR A 24 -10.66 6.20 -24.97
CA THR A 24 -9.78 5.12 -25.39
C THR A 24 -8.74 4.74 -24.34
N SER A 25 -8.77 5.40 -23.17
CA SER A 25 -7.78 5.19 -22.11
C SER A 25 -8.22 4.13 -21.13
N THR A 26 -7.25 3.53 -20.48
CA THR A 26 -7.48 2.58 -19.40
C THR A 26 -8.14 3.28 -18.22
N ILE A 27 -9.23 2.71 -17.71
CA ILE A 27 -9.87 3.21 -16.49
C ILE A 27 -8.95 2.93 -15.32
N VAL A 28 -8.69 3.95 -14.51
CA VAL A 28 -7.82 3.83 -13.34
C VAL A 28 -8.57 4.21 -12.07
N THR A 29 -8.16 3.60 -10.97
CA THR A 29 -8.59 4.01 -9.64
C THR A 29 -7.45 4.83 -9.04
N GLN A 30 -7.78 6.03 -8.58
CA GLN A 30 -6.81 6.91 -7.91
C GLN A 30 -7.09 6.88 -6.43
N ILE A 31 -6.08 6.51 -5.65
CA ILE A 31 -6.18 6.41 -4.20
C ILE A 31 -5.22 7.44 -3.60
N THR A 32 -5.74 8.26 -2.67
CA THR A 32 -4.94 9.27 -1.99
C THR A 32 -4.72 8.83 -0.55
N PHE A 33 -3.48 8.88 -0.10
CA PHE A 33 -3.08 8.48 1.24
C PHE A 33 -2.43 9.64 1.98
N ARG A 34 -2.63 9.66 3.31
CA ARG A 34 -1.76 10.42 4.20
C ARG A 34 -0.73 9.47 4.77
N VAL A 35 0.54 9.76 4.55
CA VAL A 35 1.63 8.89 5.01
C VAL A 35 1.81 9.04 6.51
N GLU A 36 1.67 7.95 7.25
CA GLU A 36 1.87 7.91 8.71
C GLU A 36 3.29 7.48 9.07
N GLU A 37 3.83 6.52 8.33
CA GLU A 37 5.18 6.02 8.52
C GLU A 37 5.82 5.80 7.16
N ALA A 38 7.01 6.36 6.95
CA ALA A 38 7.69 6.32 5.66
C ALA A 38 8.94 5.45 5.74
N ILE A 39 9.06 4.48 4.83
CA ILE A 39 10.24 3.62 4.74
C ILE A 39 11.06 3.94 3.50
N ARG A 40 10.39 4.13 2.35
CA ARG A 40 11.07 4.38 1.07
C ARG A 40 10.19 5.18 0.14
N GLY A 41 10.78 6.16 -0.55
CA GLY A 41 10.16 6.88 -1.65
C GLY A 41 9.15 7.95 -1.28
N VAL A 42 8.83 8.08 0.00
CA VAL A 42 7.84 9.06 0.50
C VAL A 42 8.32 9.62 1.83
N ARG A 43 7.62 10.65 2.33
CA ARG A 43 7.91 11.30 3.61
C ARG A 43 6.72 11.21 4.55
N ARG A 44 6.99 11.12 5.84
CA ARG A 44 5.95 11.17 6.86
C ARG A 44 5.15 12.45 6.75
N GLY A 45 3.83 12.33 6.80
CA GLY A 45 2.91 13.46 6.64
C GLY A 45 2.62 13.87 5.21
N GLN A 46 3.31 13.28 4.24
CA GLN A 46 3.08 13.57 2.83
C GLN A 46 1.72 13.03 2.40
N ILE A 47 1.10 13.76 1.46
CA ILE A 47 -0.09 13.27 0.76
C ILE A 47 0.38 12.63 -0.54
N VAL A 48 0.09 11.35 -0.69
CA VAL A 48 0.53 10.55 -1.84
C VAL A 48 -0.69 10.08 -2.62
N GLN A 49 -0.66 10.26 -3.93
CA GLN A 49 -1.67 9.71 -4.82
C GLN A 49 -1.07 8.59 -5.64
N ILE A 50 -1.73 7.45 -5.67
CA ILE A 50 -1.34 6.35 -6.54
C ILE A 50 -2.46 6.06 -7.53
N ARG A 51 -2.09 5.50 -8.67
CA ARG A 51 -3.03 5.10 -9.71
C ARG A 51 -2.87 3.61 -9.95
N GLU A 52 -3.99 2.90 -9.87
CA GLU A 52 -4.03 1.47 -10.15
C GLU A 52 -4.99 1.20 -11.30
N TRP A 53 -4.69 0.19 -12.09
CA TRP A 53 -5.62 -0.29 -13.10
C TRP A 53 -6.92 -0.73 -12.41
N ALA A 54 -8.08 -0.30 -12.95
CA ALA A 54 -9.38 -0.58 -12.35
C ALA A 54 -9.70 -2.07 -12.24
N GLY A 55 -9.05 -2.92 -13.04
CA GLY A 55 -9.18 -4.37 -12.94
C GLY A 55 -8.73 -4.93 -11.59
N LEU A 56 -7.78 -4.28 -10.92
CA LEU A 56 -7.35 -4.70 -9.58
C LEU A 56 -8.48 -4.50 -8.57
N TRP A 57 -9.23 -3.42 -8.71
CA TRP A 57 -10.39 -3.17 -7.85
C TRP A 57 -11.44 -4.26 -8.01
N GLN A 58 -11.74 -4.66 -9.25
CA GLN A 58 -12.68 -5.73 -9.54
C GLN A 58 -12.18 -7.09 -9.04
N ALA A 59 -10.86 -7.26 -8.99
CA ALA A 59 -10.24 -8.49 -8.46
C ALA A 59 -10.21 -8.54 -6.93
N GLY A 60 -10.74 -7.52 -6.24
CA GLY A 60 -10.84 -7.50 -4.79
C GLY A 60 -9.85 -6.60 -4.07
N GLU A 61 -8.96 -5.93 -4.79
CA GLU A 61 -8.00 -5.00 -4.18
C GLU A 61 -8.63 -3.62 -4.01
N GLN A 62 -9.62 -3.54 -3.14
CA GLN A 62 -10.37 -2.31 -2.90
C GLN A 62 -9.84 -1.55 -1.69
N TYR A 63 -9.99 -0.22 -1.74
CA TYR A 63 -9.61 0.67 -0.64
C TYR A 63 -10.83 1.44 -0.17
N ARG A 64 -10.91 1.70 1.13
CA ARG A 64 -11.99 2.50 1.73
C ARG A 64 -11.40 3.71 2.44
N VAL A 65 -12.08 4.84 2.33
CA VAL A 65 -11.69 6.05 3.06
C VAL A 65 -11.67 5.76 4.56
N GLY A 66 -10.58 6.13 5.22
CA GLY A 66 -10.35 5.84 6.64
C GLY A 66 -9.59 4.56 6.91
N GLU A 67 -9.40 3.73 5.90
CA GLU A 67 -8.66 2.48 6.05
C GLU A 67 -7.18 2.76 6.28
N HIS A 68 -6.57 2.02 7.21
CA HIS A 68 -5.13 2.09 7.49
C HIS A 68 -4.45 0.90 6.84
N VAL A 69 -3.43 1.16 6.03
CA VAL A 69 -2.73 0.09 5.30
C VAL A 69 -1.22 0.30 5.33
N PHE A 70 -0.49 -0.78 5.21
CA PHE A 70 0.95 -0.77 4.97
C PHE A 70 1.19 -1.32 3.58
N LEU A 71 1.84 -0.52 2.73
CA LEU A 71 1.97 -0.83 1.31
C LEU A 71 3.43 -0.96 0.87
N PHE A 72 3.66 -1.97 0.03
CA PHE A 72 4.88 -2.13 -0.76
C PHE A 72 4.45 -1.99 -2.22
N LEU A 73 4.83 -0.90 -2.87
CA LEU A 73 4.36 -0.60 -4.22
C LEU A 73 5.49 -0.70 -5.24
N TYR A 74 5.18 -1.27 -6.40
CA TYR A 74 6.10 -1.21 -7.54
C TYR A 74 6.36 0.23 -7.95
N PRO A 75 7.54 0.54 -8.53
CA PRO A 75 7.74 1.83 -9.17
C PRO A 75 6.67 2.04 -10.24
N PRO A 76 6.21 3.28 -10.45
CA PRO A 76 5.18 3.54 -11.47
C PRO A 76 5.65 3.09 -12.86
N SER A 77 4.74 2.52 -13.63
CA SER A 77 4.98 2.17 -15.03
C SER A 77 5.06 3.43 -15.89
N LYS A 78 5.33 3.27 -17.18
CA LYS A 78 5.32 4.37 -18.14
C LYS A 78 3.97 5.09 -18.18
N LEU A 79 2.90 4.40 -17.85
CA LEU A 79 1.55 4.97 -17.80
C LEU A 79 1.25 5.62 -16.44
N GLY A 80 2.18 5.61 -15.51
CA GLY A 80 1.99 6.14 -14.16
C GLY A 80 1.18 5.22 -13.25
N LEU A 81 1.05 3.95 -13.61
CA LEU A 81 0.29 2.98 -12.82
C LEU A 81 1.21 2.19 -11.91
N THR A 82 0.72 1.88 -10.72
CA THR A 82 1.44 1.05 -9.77
C THR A 82 0.49 -0.02 -9.20
N SER A 83 1.04 -0.95 -8.45
CA SER A 83 0.28 -1.96 -7.73
C SER A 83 1.11 -2.49 -6.57
N PRO A 84 0.47 -3.13 -5.56
CA PRO A 84 1.23 -3.77 -4.49
C PRO A 84 2.15 -4.88 -5.03
N VAL A 85 3.37 -4.92 -4.51
CA VAL A 85 4.35 -5.93 -4.89
C VAL A 85 3.85 -7.31 -4.43
N GLY A 86 3.77 -8.25 -5.38
CA GLY A 86 3.23 -9.56 -5.09
C GLY A 86 1.72 -9.59 -4.89
N GLY A 87 1.00 -8.57 -5.37
CA GLY A 87 -0.45 -8.49 -5.23
C GLY A 87 -0.86 -8.32 -3.77
N PRO A 88 -1.78 -9.15 -3.25
CA PRO A 88 -2.26 -9.01 -1.87
C PRO A 88 -1.15 -9.09 -0.81
N SER A 89 -0.04 -9.74 -1.12
CA SER A 89 1.09 -9.84 -0.18
C SER A 89 1.77 -8.50 0.08
N GLY A 90 1.69 -7.56 -0.84
CA GLY A 90 2.28 -6.23 -0.71
C GLY A 90 1.37 -5.22 -0.02
N ARG A 91 0.21 -5.66 0.46
CA ARG A 91 -0.75 -4.81 1.15
C ARG A 91 -1.15 -5.46 2.47
N LEU A 92 -0.74 -4.84 3.56
CA LEU A 92 -1.04 -5.31 4.90
C LEU A 92 -2.05 -4.37 5.55
N GLN A 93 -3.06 -4.92 6.19
CA GLN A 93 -4.05 -4.12 6.89
C GLN A 93 -3.55 -3.76 8.28
N MET A 94 -3.89 -2.56 8.74
CA MET A 94 -3.64 -2.11 10.09
C MET A 94 -4.98 -1.85 10.77
N ASP A 95 -5.02 -2.08 12.09
CA ASP A 95 -6.18 -1.72 12.89
C ASP A 95 -6.04 -0.27 13.40
N ASP A 96 -7.06 0.23 14.12
CA ASP A 96 -7.07 1.59 14.66
C ASP A 96 -5.99 1.82 15.72
N ALA A 97 -5.44 0.76 16.29
CA ALA A 97 -4.35 0.84 17.26
C ALA A 97 -2.97 0.84 16.58
N HIS A 98 -2.92 1.00 15.26
CA HIS A 98 -1.68 0.97 14.46
C HIS A 98 -0.91 -0.33 14.60
N LYS A 99 -1.64 -1.44 14.67
CA LYS A 99 -1.07 -2.78 14.63
C LYS A 99 -1.31 -3.41 13.27
N ILE A 100 -0.24 -3.93 12.69
CA ILE A 100 -0.31 -4.60 11.40
C ILE A 100 -0.76 -6.03 11.62
N ARG A 101 -1.78 -6.45 10.86
CA ARG A 101 -2.27 -7.81 10.90
C ARG A 101 -1.46 -8.66 9.93
N LEU A 102 -0.75 -9.63 10.44
CA LEU A 102 -0.02 -10.61 9.64
C LEU A 102 -0.94 -11.77 9.29
N LYS A 103 -0.83 -12.25 8.05
CA LYS A 103 -1.63 -13.40 7.63
C LYS A 103 -1.20 -14.64 8.39
N PRO A 104 -2.14 -15.49 8.83
CA PRO A 104 -1.78 -16.74 9.48
C PRO A 104 -1.05 -17.67 8.50
N VAL A 105 0.07 -18.21 8.95
CA VAL A 105 0.71 -19.32 8.26
C VAL A 105 0.02 -20.59 8.78
N ALA A 106 -0.11 -21.61 7.91
CA ALA A 106 -0.80 -22.84 8.27
C ALA A 106 -0.43 -23.30 9.68
N SER A 107 -1.45 -23.59 10.51
CA SER A 107 -1.37 -24.01 11.91
C SER A 107 -0.98 -22.94 12.94
N HIS A 108 -0.69 -21.71 12.54
CA HIS A 108 -0.39 -20.62 13.47
C HIS A 108 -1.55 -19.61 13.50
N ARG A 109 -1.76 -19.02 14.67
CA ARG A 109 -2.76 -17.96 14.83
C ARG A 109 -2.34 -16.72 14.09
N ALA A 110 -3.30 -15.94 13.63
CA ALA A 110 -3.04 -14.61 13.10
C ALA A 110 -2.31 -13.78 14.15
N GLN A 111 -1.22 -13.15 13.75
CA GLN A 111 -0.41 -12.34 14.64
C GLN A 111 -0.52 -10.88 14.24
N THR A 112 -0.37 -10.00 15.23
CA THR A 112 -0.27 -8.57 14.98
C THR A 112 1.08 -8.07 15.45
N ILE A 113 1.58 -7.04 14.78
CA ILE A 113 2.83 -6.38 15.13
C ILE A 113 2.60 -4.88 15.11
N ARG A 114 3.17 -4.16 16.07
CA ARG A 114 3.03 -2.71 16.11
C ARG A 114 3.75 -2.08 14.93
N LEU A 115 3.14 -1.02 14.37
CA LEU A 115 3.69 -0.32 13.20
C LEU A 115 5.14 0.10 13.43
N LYS A 116 5.47 0.67 14.59
CA LYS A 116 6.84 1.11 14.88
C LYS A 116 7.84 -0.02 14.84
N ASP A 117 7.47 -1.18 15.37
CA ASP A 117 8.35 -2.36 15.40
C ASP A 117 8.55 -2.92 13.99
N PHE A 118 7.47 -2.98 13.22
CA PHE A 118 7.51 -3.44 11.84
C PHE A 118 8.38 -2.51 10.99
N ALA A 119 8.17 -1.21 11.10
CA ALA A 119 8.93 -0.21 10.37
C ALA A 119 10.42 -0.29 10.70
N ALA A 120 10.78 -0.44 11.98
CA ALA A 120 12.17 -0.58 12.40
C ALA A 120 12.82 -1.82 11.79
N ALA A 121 12.09 -2.94 11.77
CA ALA A 121 12.60 -4.18 11.17
C ALA A 121 12.82 -4.01 9.66
N LEU A 122 11.89 -3.34 8.96
CA LEU A 122 12.03 -3.09 7.53
C LEU A 122 13.20 -2.17 7.22
N ARG A 123 13.41 -1.13 8.02
CA ARG A 123 14.54 -0.22 7.82
C ARG A 123 15.88 -0.95 7.96
N ARG A 124 15.96 -1.87 8.91
CA ARG A 124 17.16 -2.71 9.06
C ARG A 124 17.36 -3.62 7.86
N ALA A 125 16.31 -4.26 7.40
CA ALA A 125 16.38 -5.14 6.23
C ALA A 125 16.72 -4.37 4.95
N ALA A 126 16.22 -3.14 4.81
CA ALA A 126 16.45 -2.34 3.62
C ALA A 126 17.89 -1.81 3.52
N LYS A 127 18.64 -1.78 4.63
CA LYS A 127 20.04 -1.36 4.65
C LYS A 127 21.00 -2.47 4.26
N GLU A 128 20.55 -3.69 4.28
CA GLU A 128 21.36 -4.85 3.88
C GLU A 128 21.25 -5.09 2.34
#